data_943280ff83efd8cb4bf2c4fb20ce1612
#
_entry.id   943280ff83efd8cb4bf2c4fb20ce1612
#
_cell.length_a   1.000
_cell.length_b   1.000
_cell.length_c   1.000
_cell.angle_alpha   90.00
_cell.angle_beta   90.00
_cell.angle_gamma   90.00
#
_symmetry.space_group_name_H-M   'P 1'
#
loop_
_entity.id
_entity.type
_entity.pdbx_description
1 polymer ?
#
loop_
_entity_poly.entity_id
_entity_poly.type
_entity_poly.pdbx_seq_one_letter_code
_entity_poly.pdbx_strand_id
1 'polypeptide(L)'
;YAGAPLQPTTCYFWTVNVWNQKGEQSSSTSWFETGLMSKTNPYEGWSDAKWIGGGDEDMVLYSHYLPVFRLNVALRLDKETKSTRAGFVYGANDKRLMDKNKNLYQLQNGKDESYIKIELDLDSLASGKEAMLNVYRVGYHPDDRKDVPFKSFPIPLTLINESNKYDRHTVSLTSDLGFTRFYVDNAEELGWINLNPLGQGGDFIAFPVVGDIGFDVPAGQSATFPEMEI
;
A
#
# COMPACT_ATOMS: atom_id res chain seq x y z
N TYR A 1 4.43 22.75 27.81
CA TYR A 1 4.41 21.70 28.82
C TYR A 1 5.31 22.04 29.98
N ALA A 2 4.75 22.13 31.18
CA ALA A 2 5.46 22.48 32.40
C ALA A 2 5.62 21.29 33.37
N GLY A 3 5.37 20.09 32.92
CA GLY A 3 5.49 18.87 33.69
C GLY A 3 6.92 18.30 33.73
N ALA A 4 7.08 17.15 34.38
CA ALA A 4 8.33 16.42 34.36
C ALA A 4 8.75 16.07 32.93
N PRO A 5 10.07 16.02 32.62
CA PRO A 5 10.53 15.60 31.30
C PRO A 5 9.98 14.23 30.93
N LEU A 6 9.51 14.12 29.69
CA LEU A 6 9.05 12.86 29.17
C LEU A 6 10.21 11.86 29.07
N GLN A 7 9.93 10.59 29.35
CA GLN A 7 10.90 9.52 29.23
C GLN A 7 10.70 8.78 27.89
N PRO A 8 11.76 8.22 27.29
CA PRO A 8 11.64 7.41 26.08
C PRO A 8 10.79 6.15 26.32
N THR A 9 10.16 5.65 25.26
CA THR A 9 9.41 4.38 25.24
C THR A 9 8.41 4.23 26.40
N THR A 10 7.75 5.34 26.77
CA THR A 10 6.87 5.41 27.93
C THR A 10 5.47 5.80 27.50
N CYS A 11 4.49 5.04 27.98
CA CYS A 11 3.08 5.38 27.79
C CYS A 11 2.62 6.38 28.85
N TYR A 12 2.06 7.50 28.42
CA TYR A 12 1.55 8.55 29.27
C TYR A 12 0.03 8.68 29.12
N PHE A 13 -0.64 8.76 30.24
CA PHE A 13 -2.06 9.09 30.30
C PHE A 13 -2.24 10.54 30.70
N TRP A 14 -3.15 11.22 30.06
CA TRP A 14 -3.50 12.60 30.39
C TRP A 14 -5.01 12.75 30.53
N THR A 15 -5.44 13.60 31.42
CA THR A 15 -6.85 13.85 31.67
C THR A 15 -7.08 15.34 31.65
N VAL A 16 -8.08 15.76 30.87
CA VAL A 16 -8.59 17.13 30.89
C VAL A 16 -9.85 17.17 31.72
N ASN A 17 -9.84 18.06 32.70
CA ASN A 17 -11.03 18.38 33.48
C ASN A 17 -11.49 19.78 33.12
N VAL A 18 -12.75 19.95 32.82
CA VAL A 18 -13.36 21.25 32.52
C VAL A 18 -14.55 21.46 33.43
N TRP A 19 -14.78 22.71 33.83
CA TRP A 19 -15.91 23.10 34.68
C TRP A 19 -16.71 24.16 33.96
N ASN A 20 -18.03 24.03 34.02
CA ASN A 20 -18.91 25.08 33.51
C ASN A 20 -19.15 26.18 34.59
N GLN A 21 -19.87 27.20 34.23
CA GLN A 21 -20.19 28.32 35.14
C GLN A 21 -21.00 27.90 36.38
N LYS A 22 -21.64 26.74 36.37
CA LYS A 22 -22.36 26.16 37.49
C LYS A 22 -21.54 25.26 38.39
N GLY A 23 -20.23 25.09 38.06
CA GLY A 23 -19.33 24.20 38.78
C GLY A 23 -19.46 22.72 38.45
N GLU A 24 -20.24 22.37 37.42
CA GLU A 24 -20.37 20.99 36.97
C GLU A 24 -19.08 20.61 36.21
N GLN A 25 -18.48 19.48 36.58
CA GLN A 25 -17.25 18.97 36.01
C GLN A 25 -17.51 17.96 34.89
N SER A 26 -16.75 18.07 33.81
CA SER A 26 -16.62 17.04 32.80
C SER A 26 -15.16 16.66 32.64
N SER A 27 -14.89 15.39 32.40
CA SER A 27 -13.53 14.86 32.34
C SER A 27 -13.39 13.94 31.12
N SER A 28 -12.25 14.05 30.44
CA SER A 28 -11.86 13.14 29.35
C SER A 28 -10.42 12.73 29.53
N THR A 29 -10.16 11.44 29.36
CA THR A 29 -8.82 10.84 29.44
C THR A 29 -8.40 10.29 28.10
N SER A 30 -7.14 10.51 27.74
CA SER A 30 -6.50 9.94 26.57
C SER A 30 -5.06 9.55 26.91
N TRP A 31 -4.35 8.98 25.96
CA TRP A 31 -2.98 8.56 26.15
C TRP A 31 -2.14 8.82 24.92
N PHE A 32 -0.83 8.80 25.09
CA PHE A 32 0.15 8.77 24.04
C PHE A 32 1.38 8.00 24.50
N GLU A 33 2.16 7.50 23.57
CA GLU A 33 3.43 6.83 23.84
C GLU A 33 4.57 7.63 23.23
N THR A 34 5.67 7.72 23.96
CA THR A 34 6.90 8.34 23.47
C THR A 34 7.73 7.31 22.71
N GLY A 35 8.33 7.73 21.61
CA GLY A 35 9.34 6.94 20.90
C GLY A 35 10.66 6.86 21.66
N LEU A 36 11.72 6.44 20.97
CA LEU A 36 13.05 6.27 21.57
C LEU A 36 13.65 7.58 22.07
N MET A 37 13.26 8.71 21.54
CA MET A 37 13.70 10.07 21.85
C MET A 37 15.23 10.21 21.90
N SER A 38 15.76 11.34 21.60
CA SER A 38 17.17 11.66 21.77
C SER A 38 17.36 12.60 22.95
N LYS A 39 18.45 12.41 23.70
CA LYS A 39 18.82 13.32 24.79
C LYS A 39 19.39 14.63 24.27
N THR A 40 19.94 14.63 23.08
CA THR A 40 20.64 15.78 22.47
C THR A 40 19.81 16.49 21.44
N ASN A 41 18.94 15.77 20.73
CA ASN A 41 18.04 16.31 19.70
C ASN A 41 16.67 15.64 19.79
N PRO A 42 15.63 16.32 20.29
CA PRO A 42 14.30 15.74 20.45
C PRO A 42 13.63 15.34 19.12
N TYR A 43 14.19 15.75 17.98
CA TYR A 43 13.71 15.37 16.65
C TYR A 43 14.41 14.14 16.06
N GLU A 44 15.45 13.63 16.73
CA GLU A 44 16.10 12.37 16.37
C GLU A 44 15.45 11.23 17.14
N GLY A 45 14.66 10.41 16.46
CA GLY A 45 13.82 9.39 17.10
C GLY A 45 14.55 8.18 17.67
N TRP A 46 15.89 8.07 17.53
CA TRP A 46 16.63 6.85 17.86
C TRP A 46 17.49 6.92 19.10
N SER A 47 17.75 8.12 19.66
CA SER A 47 18.65 8.32 20.80
C SER A 47 20.01 7.65 20.57
N ASP A 48 20.40 6.73 21.48
CA ASP A 48 21.62 5.92 21.36
C ASP A 48 21.35 4.51 20.79
N ALA A 49 20.13 4.25 20.33
CA ALA A 49 19.77 2.96 19.75
C ALA A 49 20.50 2.74 18.42
N LYS A 50 20.97 1.53 18.24
CA LYS A 50 21.58 1.08 16.99
C LYS A 50 20.71 -0.01 16.38
N TRP A 51 20.67 -0.07 15.07
CA TRP A 51 20.13 -1.23 14.40
C TRP A 51 20.84 -2.49 14.85
N ILE A 52 20.05 -3.44 15.32
CA ILE A 52 20.51 -4.81 15.55
C ILE A 52 19.94 -5.65 14.42
N GLY A 53 20.80 -6.02 13.49
CA GLY A 53 20.42 -6.80 12.32
C GLY A 53 21.60 -6.89 11.37
N GLY A 54 21.43 -7.57 10.28
CA GLY A 54 22.37 -7.57 9.17
C GLY A 54 22.57 -6.18 8.55
N GLY A 55 23.45 -6.07 7.58
CA GLY A 55 23.62 -4.84 6.82
C GLY A 55 22.36 -4.47 6.02
N ASP A 56 22.40 -3.30 5.39
CA ASP A 56 21.31 -2.81 4.54
C ASP A 56 20.85 -3.84 3.50
N GLU A 57 21.76 -4.70 3.04
CA GLU A 57 21.46 -5.78 2.11
C GLU A 57 20.55 -6.87 2.71
N ASP A 58 20.72 -7.19 3.99
CA ASP A 58 19.89 -8.21 4.65
C ASP A 58 18.46 -7.72 4.91
N MET A 59 18.30 -6.44 5.28
CA MET A 59 16.98 -5.81 5.40
C MET A 59 16.25 -5.77 4.07
N VAL A 60 16.95 -5.46 3.00
CA VAL A 60 16.40 -5.46 1.63
C VAL A 60 15.94 -6.86 1.22
N LEU A 61 16.71 -7.91 1.55
CA LEU A 61 16.35 -9.28 1.23
C LEU A 61 15.04 -9.72 1.90
N TYR A 62 14.84 -9.37 3.17
CA TYR A 62 13.66 -9.84 3.90
C TYR A 62 12.39 -9.06 3.59
N SER A 63 12.46 -7.76 3.32
CA SER A 63 11.28 -6.93 3.09
C SER A 63 10.90 -6.82 1.61
N HIS A 64 11.88 -6.73 0.70
CA HIS A 64 11.62 -6.53 -0.72
C HIS A 64 11.35 -7.84 -1.49
N TYR A 65 11.88 -8.96 -1.03
CA TYR A 65 11.80 -10.23 -1.78
C TYR A 65 10.81 -11.24 -1.23
N LEU A 66 9.81 -10.79 -0.50
CA LEU A 66 8.72 -11.67 -0.08
C LEU A 66 7.84 -12.03 -1.28
N PRO A 67 7.80 -13.30 -1.71
CA PRO A 67 6.97 -13.73 -2.83
C PRO A 67 5.57 -14.17 -2.39
N VAL A 68 5.37 -14.37 -1.07
CA VAL A 68 4.09 -14.73 -0.46
C VAL A 68 3.73 -13.64 0.54
N PHE A 69 2.67 -12.90 0.24
CA PHE A 69 2.26 -11.76 1.07
C PHE A 69 0.78 -11.44 0.87
N ARG A 70 0.25 -10.67 1.80
CA ARG A 70 -1.01 -9.97 1.65
C ARG A 70 -0.74 -8.47 1.69
N LEU A 71 -1.36 -7.73 0.81
CA LEU A 71 -1.31 -6.27 0.79
C LEU A 71 -2.74 -5.72 0.86
N ASN A 72 -3.00 -4.86 1.83
CA ASN A 72 -4.25 -4.14 1.99
C ASN A 72 -3.98 -2.64 1.83
N VAL A 73 -4.69 -2.00 0.95
CA VAL A 73 -4.57 -0.55 0.72
C VAL A 73 -5.95 0.07 0.80
N ALA A 74 -6.16 0.90 1.80
CA ALA A 74 -7.34 1.73 1.87
C ALA A 74 -7.14 3.01 1.06
N LEU A 75 -8.10 3.36 0.25
CA LEU A 75 -8.09 4.57 -0.55
C LEU A 75 -9.46 5.26 -0.55
N ARG A 76 -9.44 6.56 -0.76
CA ARG A 76 -10.65 7.37 -0.93
C ARG A 76 -10.38 8.40 -2.02
N LEU A 77 -11.22 8.37 -3.05
CA LEU A 77 -11.19 9.35 -4.13
C LEU A 77 -11.76 10.68 -3.67
N ASP A 78 -11.20 11.76 -4.20
CA ASP A 78 -11.63 13.11 -3.82
C ASP A 78 -12.91 13.51 -4.57
N LYS A 79 -13.93 13.85 -3.78
CA LYS A 79 -15.23 14.27 -4.27
C LYS A 79 -15.21 15.68 -4.89
N GLU A 80 -14.38 16.59 -4.37
CA GLU A 80 -14.33 17.97 -4.84
C GLU A 80 -13.74 18.04 -6.24
N THR A 81 -12.72 17.26 -6.52
CA THR A 81 -12.12 17.13 -7.84
C THR A 81 -12.87 16.16 -8.75
N LYS A 82 -13.91 15.50 -8.24
CA LYS A 82 -14.69 14.46 -8.95
C LYS A 82 -13.79 13.35 -9.47
N SER A 83 -12.79 12.98 -8.69
CA SER A 83 -11.83 11.95 -9.07
C SER A 83 -12.50 10.60 -9.21
N THR A 84 -12.07 9.83 -10.20
CA THR A 84 -12.63 8.52 -10.53
C THR A 84 -11.57 7.43 -10.58
N ARG A 85 -10.27 7.79 -10.51
CA ARG A 85 -9.16 6.85 -10.60
C ARG A 85 -8.09 7.14 -9.56
N ALA A 86 -7.65 6.09 -8.91
CA ALA A 86 -6.44 6.07 -8.11
C ALA A 86 -6.00 4.61 -7.90
N GLY A 87 -4.74 4.44 -7.54
CA GLY A 87 -4.20 3.11 -7.33
C GLY A 87 -2.89 3.12 -6.58
N PHE A 88 -2.24 2.00 -6.61
CA PHE A 88 -0.93 1.80 -6.00
C PHE A 88 -0.09 0.86 -6.84
N VAL A 89 1.21 0.90 -6.61
CA VAL A 89 2.19 0.02 -7.24
C VAL A 89 2.88 -0.81 -6.18
N TYR A 90 3.30 -2.01 -6.55
CA TYR A 90 4.18 -2.87 -5.76
C TYR A 90 5.11 -3.64 -6.70
N GLY A 91 6.10 -4.32 -6.13
CA GLY A 91 7.10 -5.04 -6.93
C GLY A 91 8.02 -4.12 -7.72
N ALA A 92 8.04 -2.81 -7.38
CA ALA A 92 8.87 -1.86 -8.09
C ALA A 92 10.34 -1.99 -7.68
N ASN A 93 11.24 -1.59 -8.59
CA ASN A 93 12.67 -1.55 -8.38
C ASN A 93 13.30 -2.90 -7.98
N ASP A 94 12.80 -4.00 -8.51
CA ASP A 94 13.38 -5.32 -8.25
C ASP A 94 14.81 -5.39 -8.80
N LYS A 95 15.77 -5.35 -7.91
CA LYS A 95 17.21 -5.37 -8.26
C LYS A 95 17.62 -6.60 -9.06
N ARG A 96 16.87 -7.70 -8.96
CA ARG A 96 17.11 -8.91 -9.75
C ARG A 96 16.84 -8.69 -11.23
N LEU A 97 15.96 -7.74 -11.57
CA LEU A 97 15.63 -7.36 -12.95
C LEU A 97 16.49 -6.19 -13.43
N MET A 98 16.89 -5.29 -12.54
CA MET A 98 17.64 -4.08 -12.85
C MET A 98 19.12 -4.37 -13.17
N ASP A 99 19.67 -5.40 -12.58
CA ASP A 99 21.08 -5.79 -12.78
C ASP A 99 21.17 -6.92 -13.80
N LYS A 100 21.84 -6.67 -14.94
CA LYS A 100 22.04 -7.67 -16.01
C LYS A 100 22.73 -8.94 -15.52
N ASN A 101 23.59 -8.84 -14.51
CA ASN A 101 24.32 -9.98 -13.97
C ASN A 101 23.45 -10.82 -13.01
N LYS A 102 22.41 -10.22 -12.45
CA LYS A 102 21.44 -10.87 -11.54
C LYS A 102 20.19 -11.36 -12.26
N ASN A 103 19.89 -10.79 -13.43
CA ASN A 103 18.74 -11.17 -14.24
C ASN A 103 19.01 -12.48 -15.01
N LEU A 104 19.16 -13.57 -14.27
CA LEU A 104 19.50 -14.88 -14.83
C LEU A 104 18.42 -15.44 -15.77
N TYR A 105 17.19 -14.97 -15.64
CA TYR A 105 16.04 -15.41 -16.43
C TYR A 105 15.79 -14.54 -17.65
N GLN A 106 16.62 -13.51 -17.86
CA GLN A 106 16.52 -12.57 -18.98
C GLN A 106 15.12 -11.95 -19.11
N LEU A 107 14.45 -11.71 -17.99
CA LEU A 107 13.15 -11.05 -17.98
C LEU A 107 13.32 -9.62 -18.48
N GLN A 108 12.33 -9.16 -19.23
CA GLN A 108 12.35 -7.80 -19.74
C GLN A 108 12.03 -6.83 -18.60
N ASN A 109 12.90 -5.88 -18.34
CA ASN A 109 12.71 -4.89 -17.28
C ASN A 109 12.31 -3.49 -17.81
N GLY A 110 11.84 -3.40 -19.04
CA GLY A 110 11.27 -2.17 -19.57
C GLY A 110 12.15 -0.91 -19.43
N LYS A 111 13.48 -1.01 -19.54
CA LYS A 111 14.40 0.12 -19.38
C LYS A 111 14.46 0.65 -17.94
N ASP A 112 14.70 -0.23 -17.00
CA ASP A 112 14.78 0.06 -15.57
C ASP A 112 13.41 0.42 -14.94
N GLU A 113 12.34 -0.02 -15.54
CA GLU A 113 10.98 0.13 -15.05
C GLU A 113 10.32 -1.25 -14.91
N SER A 114 10.08 -1.69 -13.68
CA SER A 114 9.33 -2.93 -13.41
C SER A 114 8.45 -2.75 -12.18
N TYR A 115 7.16 -3.03 -12.34
CA TYR A 115 6.19 -2.96 -11.24
C TYR A 115 4.87 -3.63 -11.61
N ILE A 116 4.06 -3.91 -10.60
CA ILE A 116 2.64 -4.19 -10.75
C ILE A 116 1.87 -2.96 -10.29
N LYS A 117 0.93 -2.48 -11.11
CA LYS A 117 0.01 -1.42 -10.71
C LYS A 117 -1.39 -1.99 -10.57
N ILE A 118 -2.05 -1.61 -9.49
CA ILE A 118 -3.46 -1.87 -9.20
C ILE A 118 -4.18 -0.53 -9.22
N GLU A 119 -5.18 -0.40 -10.06
CA GLU A 119 -5.93 0.84 -10.24
C GLU A 119 -7.42 0.59 -10.02
N LEU A 120 -8.03 1.34 -9.13
CA LEU A 120 -9.48 1.45 -9.00
C LEU A 120 -9.97 2.46 -10.03
N ASP A 121 -10.80 2.02 -10.97
CA ASP A 121 -11.39 2.82 -12.04
C ASP A 121 -12.92 2.84 -11.90
N LEU A 122 -13.45 4.01 -11.58
CA LEU A 122 -14.88 4.26 -11.36
C LEU A 122 -15.56 5.00 -12.52
N ASP A 123 -14.85 5.23 -13.63
CA ASP A 123 -15.38 6.03 -14.75
C ASP A 123 -16.71 5.49 -15.28
N SER A 124 -16.87 4.18 -15.32
CA SER A 124 -18.04 3.51 -15.86
C SER A 124 -19.31 3.65 -15.02
N LEU A 125 -19.18 3.97 -13.71
CA LEU A 125 -20.32 4.11 -12.80
C LEU A 125 -21.31 5.17 -13.26
N ALA A 126 -20.85 6.28 -13.80
CA ALA A 126 -21.71 7.35 -14.36
C ALA A 126 -22.64 6.87 -15.48
N SER A 127 -22.31 5.75 -16.11
CA SER A 127 -23.12 5.10 -17.15
C SER A 127 -23.97 3.93 -16.59
N GLY A 128 -24.03 3.74 -15.26
CA GLY A 128 -24.73 2.65 -14.61
C GLY A 128 -24.06 1.28 -14.82
N LYS A 129 -22.77 1.27 -15.18
CA LYS A 129 -21.97 0.05 -15.34
C LYS A 129 -21.10 -0.16 -14.10
N GLU A 130 -20.61 -1.37 -13.94
CA GLU A 130 -19.69 -1.73 -12.86
C GLU A 130 -18.37 -0.96 -12.95
N ALA A 131 -17.80 -0.63 -11.80
CA ALA A 131 -16.42 -0.16 -11.69
C ALA A 131 -15.45 -1.28 -12.04
N MET A 132 -14.19 -0.94 -12.27
CA MET A 132 -13.16 -1.90 -12.63
C MET A 132 -11.98 -1.83 -11.67
N LEU A 133 -11.44 -3.00 -11.33
CA LEU A 133 -10.11 -3.12 -10.75
C LEU A 133 -9.15 -3.52 -11.87
N ASN A 134 -8.33 -2.57 -12.31
CA ASN A 134 -7.36 -2.77 -13.38
C ASN A 134 -6.02 -3.20 -12.81
N VAL A 135 -5.46 -4.25 -13.38
CA VAL A 135 -4.14 -4.79 -13.01
C VAL A 135 -3.20 -4.61 -14.19
N TYR A 136 -2.09 -3.91 -13.97
CA TYR A 136 -1.04 -3.72 -14.97
C TYR A 136 0.22 -4.46 -14.53
N ARG A 137 0.83 -5.18 -15.44
CA ARG A 137 2.17 -5.74 -15.26
C ARG A 137 3.11 -4.99 -16.21
N VAL A 138 4.17 -4.43 -15.67
CA VAL A 138 5.09 -3.57 -16.41
C VAL A 138 6.52 -4.06 -16.23
N GLY A 139 7.23 -4.24 -17.34
CA GLY A 139 8.66 -4.50 -17.34
C GLY A 139 9.09 -5.93 -17.04
N TYR A 140 8.18 -6.88 -16.92
CA TYR A 140 8.49 -8.29 -16.71
C TYR A 140 8.53 -9.10 -18.01
N HIS A 141 7.78 -8.67 -19.02
CA HIS A 141 7.67 -9.35 -20.30
C HIS A 141 7.62 -8.33 -21.46
N PRO A 142 8.11 -8.64 -22.68
CA PRO A 142 8.06 -7.75 -23.82
C PRO A 142 6.65 -7.24 -24.18
N ASP A 143 5.63 -8.01 -23.89
CA ASP A 143 4.23 -7.67 -24.17
C ASP A 143 3.57 -6.84 -23.06
N ASP A 144 4.28 -6.63 -21.95
CA ASP A 144 3.77 -5.84 -20.84
C ASP A 144 3.60 -4.37 -21.26
N ARG A 145 2.47 -3.79 -20.89
CA ARG A 145 2.09 -2.42 -21.25
C ARG A 145 1.74 -1.63 -19.98
N LYS A 146 2.17 -0.37 -19.94
CA LYS A 146 1.81 0.53 -18.85
C LYS A 146 0.51 1.31 -19.08
N ASP A 147 0.04 1.31 -20.32
CA ASP A 147 -1.14 2.03 -20.79
C ASP A 147 -2.35 1.12 -21.04
N VAL A 148 -2.18 -0.19 -20.98
CA VAL A 148 -3.24 -1.18 -21.16
C VAL A 148 -3.20 -2.19 -20.00
N PRO A 149 -4.31 -2.39 -19.28
CA PRO A 149 -4.36 -3.38 -18.22
C PRO A 149 -4.00 -4.78 -18.73
N PHE A 150 -3.17 -5.48 -17.98
CA PHE A 150 -2.91 -6.90 -18.19
C PHE A 150 -4.17 -7.72 -17.92
N LYS A 151 -4.96 -7.30 -16.93
CA LYS A 151 -6.28 -7.85 -16.60
C LYS A 151 -7.14 -6.80 -15.93
N SER A 152 -8.44 -6.86 -16.16
CA SER A 152 -9.44 -6.07 -15.44
C SER A 152 -10.48 -6.98 -14.82
N PHE A 153 -10.91 -6.65 -13.61
CA PHE A 153 -11.95 -7.35 -12.87
C PHE A 153 -13.12 -6.40 -12.62
N PRO A 154 -14.35 -6.75 -12.97
CA PRO A 154 -15.51 -5.95 -12.63
C PRO A 154 -15.76 -5.97 -11.12
N ILE A 155 -16.09 -4.82 -10.57
CA ILE A 155 -16.46 -4.67 -9.16
C ILE A 155 -17.98 -4.57 -9.09
N PRO A 156 -18.67 -5.51 -8.43
CA PRO A 156 -20.12 -5.49 -8.35
C PRO A 156 -20.69 -4.16 -7.81
N LEU A 157 -21.78 -3.67 -8.38
CA LEU A 157 -22.47 -2.46 -7.94
C LEU A 157 -22.98 -2.54 -6.48
N THR A 158 -23.04 -3.73 -5.92
CA THR A 158 -23.33 -3.97 -4.50
C THR A 158 -22.20 -3.55 -3.59
N LEU A 159 -20.97 -3.49 -4.09
CA LEU A 159 -19.77 -3.05 -3.38
C LEU A 159 -19.49 -1.58 -3.64
N ILE A 160 -19.31 -1.21 -4.91
CA ILE A 160 -19.03 0.18 -5.29
C ILE A 160 -20.06 0.64 -6.32
N ASN A 161 -20.68 1.79 -6.05
CA ASN A 161 -21.69 2.41 -6.90
C ASN A 161 -21.64 3.94 -6.76
N GLU A 162 -22.50 4.65 -7.50
CA GLU A 162 -22.58 6.12 -7.49
C GLU A 162 -22.80 6.74 -6.10
N SER A 163 -23.46 6.02 -5.17
CA SER A 163 -23.78 6.57 -3.85
C SER A 163 -22.60 6.53 -2.88
N ASN A 164 -21.69 5.56 -3.02
CA ASN A 164 -20.57 5.35 -2.11
C ASN A 164 -19.18 5.52 -2.76
N LYS A 165 -19.09 5.88 -4.02
CA LYS A 165 -17.82 5.94 -4.78
C LYS A 165 -16.75 6.88 -4.18
N TYR A 166 -17.13 7.78 -3.27
CA TYR A 166 -16.24 8.68 -2.56
C TYR A 166 -16.03 8.27 -1.10
N ASP A 167 -16.56 7.14 -0.69
CA ASP A 167 -16.28 6.58 0.62
C ASP A 167 -14.88 5.95 0.65
N ARG A 168 -14.45 5.53 1.81
CA ARG A 168 -13.22 4.76 1.97
C ARG A 168 -13.46 3.34 1.45
N HIS A 169 -12.70 2.93 0.46
CA HIS A 169 -12.66 1.56 -0.05
C HIS A 169 -11.33 0.91 0.26
N THR A 170 -11.32 -0.39 0.48
CA THR A 170 -10.10 -1.16 0.70
C THR A 170 -9.91 -2.13 -0.45
N VAL A 171 -8.80 -1.99 -1.15
CA VAL A 171 -8.35 -2.97 -2.15
C VAL A 171 -7.34 -3.89 -1.50
N SER A 172 -7.64 -5.17 -1.50
CA SER A 172 -6.77 -6.20 -0.92
C SER A 172 -6.31 -7.18 -1.99
N LEU A 173 -5.09 -7.63 -1.86
CA LEU A 173 -4.58 -8.73 -2.66
C LEU A 173 -3.80 -9.73 -1.80
N THR A 174 -3.84 -11.00 -2.23
CA THR A 174 -2.95 -12.03 -1.71
C THR A 174 -2.11 -12.57 -2.86
N SER A 175 -0.81 -12.57 -2.70
CA SER A 175 0.12 -13.15 -3.68
C SER A 175 0.76 -14.41 -3.10
N ASP A 176 0.77 -15.45 -3.91
CA ASP A 176 1.46 -16.70 -3.62
C ASP A 176 2.29 -17.08 -4.85
N LEU A 177 3.59 -16.77 -4.79
CA LEU A 177 4.55 -17.01 -5.87
C LEU A 177 4.09 -16.45 -7.24
N GLY A 178 3.39 -15.29 -7.23
CA GLY A 178 2.83 -14.64 -8.41
C GLY A 178 1.37 -14.98 -8.70
N PHE A 179 0.81 -16.03 -8.10
CA PHE A 179 -0.64 -16.24 -8.09
C PHE A 179 -1.29 -15.22 -7.19
N THR A 180 -2.02 -14.30 -7.78
CA THR A 180 -2.58 -13.15 -7.06
C THR A 180 -4.10 -13.17 -7.12
N ARG A 181 -4.75 -13.08 -5.94
CA ARG A 181 -6.20 -12.94 -5.77
C ARG A 181 -6.52 -11.54 -5.31
N PHE A 182 -7.65 -11.02 -5.76
CA PHE A 182 -8.07 -9.64 -5.51
C PHE A 182 -9.41 -9.59 -4.79
N TYR A 183 -9.53 -8.62 -3.89
CA TYR A 183 -10.71 -8.38 -3.06
C TYR A 183 -10.96 -6.88 -2.95
N VAL A 184 -12.21 -6.49 -2.80
CA VAL A 184 -12.61 -5.11 -2.49
C VAL A 184 -13.54 -5.13 -1.29
N ASP A 185 -13.29 -4.22 -0.32
CA ASP A 185 -14.10 -4.03 0.90
C ASP A 185 -14.33 -5.33 1.70
N ASN A 186 -13.33 -6.21 1.74
CA ASN A 186 -13.39 -7.51 2.42
C ASN A 186 -14.52 -8.44 1.94
N ALA A 187 -15.01 -8.20 0.73
CA ALA A 187 -16.02 -9.06 0.10
C ALA A 187 -15.40 -10.36 -0.44
N GLU A 188 -16.19 -11.11 -1.20
CA GLU A 188 -15.72 -12.29 -1.90
C GLU A 188 -14.64 -11.96 -2.94
N GLU A 189 -13.86 -12.96 -3.32
CA GLU A 189 -12.82 -12.84 -4.33
C GLU A 189 -13.39 -12.31 -5.66
N LEU A 190 -12.86 -11.20 -6.15
CA LEU A 190 -13.20 -10.68 -7.49
C LEU A 190 -12.65 -11.59 -8.60
N GLY A 191 -11.52 -12.19 -8.34
CA GLY A 191 -10.84 -13.08 -9.27
C GLY A 191 -9.35 -13.20 -8.96
N TRP A 192 -8.69 -14.01 -9.79
CA TRP A 192 -7.27 -14.26 -9.65
C TRP A 192 -6.54 -14.22 -10.99
N ILE A 193 -5.24 -14.07 -10.93
CA ILE A 193 -4.35 -14.07 -12.09
C ILE A 193 -2.95 -14.53 -11.70
N ASN A 194 -2.26 -15.19 -12.61
CA ASN A 194 -0.83 -15.45 -12.46
C ASN A 194 -0.04 -14.29 -13.05
N LEU A 195 0.61 -13.53 -12.18
CA LEU A 195 1.47 -12.41 -12.56
C LEU A 195 2.93 -12.83 -12.79
N ASN A 196 3.29 -14.07 -12.43
CA ASN A 196 4.65 -14.55 -12.64
C ASN A 196 4.94 -14.70 -14.14
N PRO A 197 5.89 -13.96 -14.71
CA PRO A 197 6.22 -14.03 -16.13
C PRO A 197 6.85 -15.37 -16.54
N LEU A 198 7.35 -16.13 -15.58
CA LEU A 198 7.91 -17.47 -15.80
C LEU A 198 6.84 -18.58 -15.87
N GLY A 199 5.57 -18.21 -15.72
CA GLY A 199 4.46 -19.16 -15.77
C GLY A 199 4.26 -19.93 -14.47
N GLN A 200 3.92 -21.21 -14.55
CA GLN A 200 3.72 -22.05 -13.37
C GLN A 200 5.07 -22.47 -12.79
N GLY A 201 5.34 -22.00 -11.58
CA GLY A 201 6.31 -22.65 -10.71
C GLY A 201 7.74 -22.68 -11.21
N GLY A 202 8.35 -21.54 -11.36
CA GLY A 202 9.78 -21.52 -11.11
C GLY A 202 9.96 -21.81 -9.63
N ASP A 203 10.31 -23.02 -9.29
CA ASP A 203 10.30 -23.58 -7.94
C ASP A 203 11.10 -22.78 -6.90
N PHE A 204 11.83 -21.75 -7.29
CA PHE A 204 12.72 -21.02 -6.39
C PHE A 204 12.77 -19.51 -6.63
N ILE A 205 12.20 -19.00 -7.72
CA ILE A 205 12.20 -17.55 -7.98
C ILE A 205 10.81 -17.10 -8.43
N ALA A 206 10.11 -16.49 -7.52
CA ALA A 206 8.82 -15.91 -7.79
C ALA A 206 8.95 -14.43 -8.19
N PHE A 207 8.12 -14.04 -9.11
CA PHE A 207 7.84 -12.67 -9.48
C PHE A 207 6.30 -12.48 -9.54
N PRO A 208 5.77 -11.31 -9.21
CA PRO A 208 6.45 -10.25 -8.50
C PRO A 208 6.67 -10.59 -7.03
N VAL A 209 7.60 -9.89 -6.40
CA VAL A 209 7.74 -9.82 -4.94
C VAL A 209 7.08 -8.54 -4.44
N VAL A 210 7.09 -8.29 -3.14
CA VAL A 210 6.59 -7.03 -2.57
C VAL A 210 7.28 -5.83 -3.22
N GLY A 211 8.61 -5.81 -3.29
CA GLY A 211 9.39 -4.72 -3.85
C GLY A 211 9.15 -3.38 -3.17
N ASP A 212 9.44 -2.30 -3.87
CA ASP A 212 9.03 -0.98 -3.44
C ASP A 212 7.54 -0.78 -3.72
N ILE A 213 6.88 -0.07 -2.81
CA ILE A 213 5.46 0.26 -2.89
C ILE A 213 5.30 1.77 -3.04
N GLY A 214 4.36 2.17 -3.87
CA GLY A 214 4.02 3.58 -4.08
C GLY A 214 2.55 3.76 -4.40
N PHE A 215 2.10 5.01 -4.35
CA PHE A 215 0.75 5.37 -4.76
C PHE A 215 0.76 5.94 -6.18
N ASP A 216 -0.25 5.57 -6.96
CA ASP A 216 -0.44 6.04 -8.34
C ASP A 216 -1.75 6.81 -8.44
N VAL A 217 -1.63 8.12 -8.68
CA VAL A 217 -2.78 9.00 -8.87
C VAL A 217 -2.60 9.70 -10.22
N PRO A 218 -3.43 9.37 -11.22
CA PRO A 218 -3.32 9.97 -12.55
C PRO A 218 -3.44 11.49 -12.54
N ALA A 219 -2.87 12.15 -13.53
CA ALA A 219 -2.94 13.60 -13.66
C ALA A 219 -4.40 14.09 -13.66
N GLY A 220 -4.70 15.10 -12.86
CA GLY A 220 -6.04 15.64 -12.69
C GLY A 220 -6.93 14.86 -11.72
N GLN A 221 -6.45 13.78 -11.16
CA GLN A 221 -7.12 13.01 -10.10
C GLN A 221 -6.57 13.37 -8.72
N SER A 222 -7.31 13.08 -7.67
CA SER A 222 -6.89 13.26 -6.28
C SER A 222 -7.45 12.14 -5.42
N ALA A 223 -6.64 11.62 -4.52
CA ALA A 223 -7.03 10.56 -3.61
C ALA A 223 -6.28 10.66 -2.29
N THR A 224 -6.81 10.04 -1.25
CA THR A 224 -6.13 9.83 0.03
C THR A 224 -5.96 8.33 0.28
N PHE A 225 -4.86 7.97 0.91
CA PHE A 225 -4.52 6.59 1.27
C PHE A 225 -4.34 6.51 2.79
N PRO A 226 -5.43 6.34 3.55
CA PRO A 226 -5.38 6.44 5.00
C PRO A 226 -4.69 5.25 5.67
N GLU A 227 -4.55 4.14 4.98
CA GLU A 227 -4.03 2.91 5.58
C GLU A 227 -3.41 2.00 4.52
N MET A 228 -2.29 1.39 4.86
CA MET A 228 -1.63 0.35 4.09
C MET A 228 -0.99 -0.65 5.04
N GLU A 229 -1.23 -1.94 4.77
CA GLU A 229 -0.70 -3.06 5.55
C GLU A 229 -0.11 -4.13 4.62
N ILE A 230 1.00 -4.72 5.06
CA ILE A 230 1.63 -5.88 4.42
C ILE A 230 1.70 -7.03 5.40
#